data_25b3dfd6d226c9af1657771330b0b1c0
#
_entry.id   25b3dfd6d226c9af1657771330b0b1c0
#
_cell.length_a   1.000
_cell.length_b   1.000
_cell.length_c   1.000
_cell.angle_alpha   90.00
_cell.angle_beta   90.00
_cell.angle_gamma   90.00
#
_symmetry.space_group_name_H-M   'P 1'
#
loop_
_entity.id
_entity.type
_entity.pdbx_description
1 polymer ?
#
loop_
_entity_poly.entity_id
_entity_poly.type
_entity_poly.pdbx_seq_one_letter_code
_entity_poly.pdbx_strand_id
1 'polypeptide(L)'
;MTTRELNIYMNQSIERLIKNTLKATFANPQATAFVLKMQKVIVEAQKKRENYETSGTHIPAFLISSITDNCNLFCSGCYARSNGICGTSKSTGENLSVMQWKQIFTDAVEMGISFNLLAGGEPLLRKDVIFAAADVKNMIFPVFTNGTLLQGEYLDIFVNNRNLIPVLSLEGEQNETDKRRGNGVYDKIMLVMKQLNAKKLFFGTSVTVTTENRQTVTSTSFLETLQKSGCKLVIYVEYVPIEKDTAYLALTNKDCEELDQAIDILRKQYESTIFLSFPGDEKYMGGCLAAGRGFFHISPGGNAEACPFSPYSDRNLTQVSLLEAIQSPFFEKLRSSGLVDGEHTGGCTLFEKEDDVKNLLL
;
A
#
# COMPACT_ATOMS: atom_id res chain seq x y z
N MET A 1 7.63 -9.04 -19.66
CA MET A 1 8.28 -9.80 -18.55
C MET A 1 7.44 -11.04 -18.28
N THR A 2 8.04 -12.24 -18.24
CA THR A 2 7.32 -13.47 -17.87
C THR A 2 7.02 -13.49 -16.36
N THR A 3 6.03 -14.28 -15.93
CA THR A 3 5.68 -14.44 -14.50
C THR A 3 6.89 -14.88 -13.66
N ARG A 4 7.73 -15.76 -14.21
CA ARG A 4 8.96 -16.21 -13.55
C ARG A 4 9.99 -15.09 -13.37
N GLU A 5 10.19 -14.25 -14.38
CA GLU A 5 11.09 -13.08 -14.31
C GLU A 5 10.57 -12.06 -13.31
N LEU A 6 9.25 -11.83 -13.29
CA LEU A 6 8.61 -10.95 -12.31
C LEU A 6 8.84 -11.45 -10.88
N ASN A 7 8.65 -12.75 -10.62
CA ASN A 7 8.88 -13.33 -9.30
C ASN A 7 10.34 -13.18 -8.85
N ILE A 8 11.31 -13.40 -9.74
CA ILE A 8 12.73 -13.20 -9.43
C ILE A 8 12.98 -11.73 -9.08
N TYR A 9 12.45 -10.80 -9.87
CA TYR A 9 12.62 -9.37 -9.63
C TYR A 9 11.96 -8.93 -8.31
N MET A 10 10.73 -9.38 -8.04
CA MET A 10 10.01 -9.10 -6.79
C MET A 10 10.78 -9.61 -5.57
N ASN A 11 11.28 -10.84 -5.63
CA ASN A 11 12.08 -11.41 -4.54
C ASN A 11 13.36 -10.60 -4.29
N GLN A 12 14.10 -10.21 -5.34
CA GLN A 12 15.27 -9.35 -5.23
C GLN A 12 14.93 -7.94 -4.69
N SER A 13 13.77 -7.42 -5.05
CA SER A 13 13.28 -6.13 -4.55
C SER A 13 12.93 -6.19 -3.06
N ILE A 14 12.29 -7.27 -2.62
CA ILE A 14 12.03 -7.54 -1.20
C ILE A 14 13.34 -7.71 -0.42
N GLU A 15 14.31 -8.42 -0.95
CA GLU A 15 15.64 -8.56 -0.32
C GLU A 15 16.35 -7.21 -0.18
N ARG A 16 16.30 -6.36 -1.21
CA ARG A 16 16.83 -4.98 -1.15
C ARG A 16 16.09 -4.15 -0.09
N LEU A 17 14.77 -4.27 -0.02
CA LEU A 17 13.96 -3.60 0.99
C LEU A 17 14.38 -4.04 2.42
N ILE A 18 14.55 -5.33 2.67
CA ILE A 18 15.04 -5.86 3.94
C ILE A 18 16.42 -5.29 4.29
N LYS A 19 17.37 -5.30 3.33
CA LYS A 19 18.72 -4.77 3.51
C LYS A 19 18.70 -3.26 3.86
N ASN A 20 17.86 -2.49 3.18
CA ASN A 20 17.71 -1.07 3.45
C ASN A 20 17.04 -0.84 4.82
N THR A 21 16.04 -1.65 5.18
CA THR A 21 15.39 -1.58 6.50
C THR A 21 16.38 -1.92 7.62
N LEU A 22 17.27 -2.90 7.43
CA LEU A 22 18.34 -3.20 8.38
C LEU A 22 19.28 -2.01 8.57
N LYS A 23 19.69 -1.34 7.49
CA LYS A 23 20.49 -0.09 7.56
C LYS A 23 19.73 0.99 8.33
N ALA A 24 18.45 1.22 8.00
CA ALA A 24 17.61 2.25 8.62
C ALA A 24 17.33 1.99 10.12
N THR A 25 17.39 0.73 10.56
CA THR A 25 17.09 0.32 11.94
C THR A 25 18.34 -0.03 12.77
N PHE A 26 19.53 0.07 12.20
CA PHE A 26 20.78 -0.38 12.84
C PHE A 26 21.00 0.20 14.25
N ALA A 27 20.66 1.45 14.47
CA ALA A 27 20.74 2.11 15.78
C ALA A 27 19.61 1.69 16.77
N ASN A 28 18.70 0.80 16.37
CA ASN A 28 17.58 0.32 17.18
C ASN A 28 17.60 -1.20 17.30
N PRO A 29 18.21 -1.78 18.36
CA PRO A 29 18.37 -3.24 18.49
C PRO A 29 17.06 -4.03 18.40
N GLN A 30 15.96 -3.50 18.94
CA GLN A 30 14.65 -4.18 18.89
C GLN A 30 14.09 -4.22 17.46
N ALA A 31 14.20 -3.11 16.73
CA ALA A 31 13.76 -3.05 15.34
C ALA A 31 14.64 -3.94 14.45
N THR A 32 15.97 -3.90 14.63
CA THR A 32 16.90 -4.77 13.91
C THR A 32 16.61 -6.25 14.16
N ALA A 33 16.39 -6.66 15.42
CA ALA A 33 16.03 -8.03 15.76
C ALA A 33 14.71 -8.47 15.10
N PHE A 34 13.72 -7.58 15.06
CA PHE A 34 12.47 -7.83 14.35
C PHE A 34 12.70 -8.02 12.84
N VAL A 35 13.47 -7.15 12.20
CA VAL A 35 13.77 -7.26 10.75
C VAL A 35 14.49 -8.57 10.44
N LEU A 36 15.47 -8.98 11.25
CA LEU A 36 16.18 -10.26 11.08
C LEU A 36 15.24 -11.46 11.24
N LYS A 37 14.30 -11.39 12.18
CA LYS A 37 13.25 -12.42 12.32
C LYS A 37 12.38 -12.46 11.07
N MET A 38 11.91 -11.31 10.59
CA MET A 38 11.04 -11.23 9.41
C MET A 38 11.76 -11.64 8.12
N GLN A 39 13.07 -11.45 8.02
CA GLN A 39 13.85 -11.96 6.89
C GLN A 39 13.70 -13.46 6.72
N LYS A 40 13.76 -14.24 7.81
CA LYS A 40 13.55 -15.70 7.76
C LYS A 40 12.14 -16.06 7.30
N VAL A 41 11.13 -15.36 7.86
CA VAL A 41 9.72 -15.55 7.47
C VAL A 41 9.51 -15.27 5.98
N ILE A 42 10.11 -14.20 5.46
CA ILE A 42 9.99 -13.81 4.05
C ILE A 42 10.66 -14.83 3.13
N VAL A 43 11.82 -15.37 3.51
CA VAL A 43 12.49 -16.45 2.74
C VAL A 43 11.64 -17.73 2.73
N GLU A 44 11.02 -18.10 3.83
CA GLU A 44 10.11 -19.24 3.89
C GLU A 44 8.84 -18.99 3.04
N ALA A 45 8.29 -17.79 3.09
CA ALA A 45 7.16 -17.39 2.28
C ALA A 45 7.49 -17.43 0.77
N GLN A 46 8.69 -16.97 0.37
CA GLN A 46 9.18 -17.08 -1.00
C GLN A 46 9.20 -18.52 -1.48
N LYS A 47 9.73 -19.46 -0.69
CA LYS A 47 9.74 -20.90 -1.04
C LYS A 47 8.34 -21.47 -1.24
N LYS A 48 7.37 -21.05 -0.41
CA LYS A 48 5.97 -21.43 -0.58
C LYS A 48 5.43 -20.97 -1.94
N ARG A 49 5.65 -19.69 -2.30
CA ARG A 49 5.23 -19.17 -3.61
C ARG A 49 5.90 -19.90 -4.78
N GLU A 50 7.20 -20.20 -4.66
CA GLU A 50 7.92 -20.99 -5.66
C GLU A 50 7.32 -22.39 -5.85
N ASN A 51 6.85 -23.03 -4.77
CA ASN A 51 6.16 -24.32 -4.87
C ASN A 51 4.81 -24.19 -5.61
N TYR A 52 4.05 -23.14 -5.37
CA TYR A 52 2.81 -22.88 -6.12
C TYR A 52 3.09 -22.61 -7.61
N GLU A 53 4.15 -21.85 -7.93
CA GLU A 53 4.58 -21.64 -9.33
C GLU A 53 4.90 -22.94 -10.04
N THR A 54 5.53 -23.91 -9.38
CA THR A 54 5.82 -25.23 -10.00
C THR A 54 4.55 -26.03 -10.30
N SER A 55 3.45 -25.74 -9.62
CA SER A 55 2.12 -26.31 -9.88
C SER A 55 1.27 -25.47 -10.86
N GLY A 56 1.84 -24.42 -11.44
CA GLY A 56 1.16 -23.55 -12.40
C GLY A 56 0.28 -22.47 -11.77
N THR A 57 0.37 -22.27 -10.46
CA THR A 57 -0.41 -21.23 -9.74
C THR A 57 0.50 -20.09 -9.29
N HIS A 58 0.25 -18.90 -9.77
CA HIS A 58 0.97 -17.72 -9.35
C HIS A 58 0.35 -17.12 -8.07
N ILE A 59 1.16 -16.97 -7.02
CA ILE A 59 0.75 -16.33 -5.76
C ILE A 59 1.42 -14.95 -5.66
N PRO A 60 0.66 -13.85 -5.50
CA PRO A 60 1.23 -12.52 -5.37
C PRO A 60 2.04 -12.36 -4.08
N ALA A 61 3.03 -11.46 -4.10
CA ALA A 61 3.90 -11.25 -2.95
C ALA A 61 3.22 -10.48 -1.81
N PHE A 62 2.20 -9.66 -2.12
CA PHE A 62 1.48 -8.85 -1.15
C PHE A 62 0.00 -8.70 -1.51
N LEU A 63 -0.77 -8.21 -0.54
CA LEU A 63 -2.18 -7.82 -0.69
C LEU A 63 -2.36 -6.36 -0.30
N ILE A 64 -3.41 -5.74 -0.82
CA ILE A 64 -3.95 -4.48 -0.32
C ILE A 64 -5.36 -4.77 0.19
N SER A 65 -5.63 -4.46 1.45
CA SER A 65 -6.92 -4.74 2.10
C SER A 65 -7.55 -3.47 2.63
N SER A 66 -8.67 -3.06 2.06
CA SER A 66 -9.54 -2.02 2.62
C SER A 66 -10.41 -2.64 3.70
N ILE A 67 -9.99 -2.52 4.97
CA ILE A 67 -10.67 -3.21 6.10
C ILE A 67 -11.93 -2.52 6.60
N THR A 68 -12.23 -1.32 6.07
CA THR A 68 -13.42 -0.54 6.43
C THR A 68 -13.79 0.45 5.32
N ASP A 69 -15.06 0.72 5.19
CA ASP A 69 -15.64 1.79 4.39
C ASP A 69 -15.86 3.11 5.17
N ASN A 70 -15.57 3.12 6.46
CA ASN A 70 -15.73 4.29 7.32
C ASN A 70 -14.43 5.10 7.41
N CYS A 71 -14.55 6.43 7.38
CA CYS A 71 -13.46 7.36 7.60
C CYS A 71 -13.91 8.58 8.38
N ASN A 72 -13.07 9.05 9.28
CA ASN A 72 -13.29 10.25 10.09
C ASN A 72 -12.80 11.54 9.44
N LEU A 73 -12.23 11.49 8.21
CA LEU A 73 -11.83 12.64 7.40
C LEU A 73 -12.55 12.65 6.05
N PHE A 74 -12.60 13.86 5.43
CA PHE A 74 -13.22 14.12 4.12
C PHE A 74 -12.20 14.74 3.17
N CYS A 75 -11.10 14.01 2.90
CA CYS A 75 -10.00 14.51 2.08
C CYS A 75 -10.44 14.79 0.65
N SER A 76 -10.00 15.91 0.08
CA SER A 76 -10.23 16.26 -1.32
C SER A 76 -9.56 15.26 -2.25
N GLY A 77 -10.27 14.79 -3.29
CA GLY A 77 -9.77 13.80 -4.25
C GLY A 77 -9.44 12.44 -3.63
N CYS A 78 -10.19 12.01 -2.63
CA CYS A 78 -10.00 10.70 -2.00
C CYS A 78 -10.55 9.58 -2.90
N TYR A 79 -9.69 8.70 -3.42
CA TYR A 79 -10.08 7.60 -4.28
C TYR A 79 -11.14 6.68 -3.64
N ALA A 80 -11.03 6.42 -2.34
CA ALA A 80 -11.94 5.54 -1.64
C ALA A 80 -13.37 6.11 -1.56
N ARG A 81 -13.51 7.45 -1.52
CA ARG A 81 -14.83 8.13 -1.62
C ARG A 81 -15.34 8.16 -3.04
N SER A 82 -14.48 8.53 -3.96
CA SER A 82 -14.85 8.66 -5.39
C SER A 82 -15.26 7.32 -5.99
N ASN A 83 -14.62 6.22 -5.58
CA ASN A 83 -15.01 4.86 -5.96
C ASN A 83 -16.19 4.29 -5.15
N GLY A 84 -16.77 5.07 -4.23
CA GLY A 84 -17.89 4.62 -3.40
C GLY A 84 -17.50 3.60 -2.31
N ILE A 85 -16.20 3.37 -2.08
CA ILE A 85 -15.71 2.48 -1.03
C ILE A 85 -15.96 3.10 0.35
N CYS A 86 -15.95 4.42 0.46
CA CYS A 86 -16.00 5.13 1.74
C CYS A 86 -17.05 6.25 1.73
N GLY A 87 -17.90 6.29 2.77
CA GLY A 87 -18.70 7.46 3.11
C GLY A 87 -19.90 7.76 2.23
N THR A 88 -20.38 6.82 1.44
CA THR A 88 -21.63 6.97 0.68
C THR A 88 -22.68 5.98 1.18
N SER A 89 -23.96 6.39 1.11
CA SER A 89 -25.13 5.50 1.32
C SER A 89 -25.21 4.33 0.30
N LYS A 90 -24.16 4.14 -0.48
CA LYS A 90 -24.03 3.10 -1.51
C LYS A 90 -23.19 1.89 -1.07
N SER A 91 -22.65 1.85 0.15
CA SER A 91 -22.11 0.60 0.68
C SER A 91 -23.26 -0.38 0.85
N THR A 92 -23.55 -1.15 -0.19
CA THR A 92 -24.69 -2.07 -0.29
C THR A 92 -24.40 -3.43 0.37
N GLY A 93 -23.29 -3.56 1.12
CA GLY A 93 -22.89 -4.81 1.74
C GLY A 93 -22.37 -4.60 3.17
N GLU A 94 -22.49 -5.65 3.98
CA GLU A 94 -21.84 -5.69 5.28
C GLU A 94 -20.33 -5.81 5.12
N ASN A 95 -19.56 -5.08 5.93
CA ASN A 95 -18.12 -5.26 6.01
C ASN A 95 -17.79 -6.66 6.52
N LEU A 96 -16.68 -7.23 6.01
CA LEU A 96 -16.17 -8.48 6.53
C LEU A 96 -15.99 -8.41 8.05
N SER A 97 -16.41 -9.46 8.73
CA SER A 97 -16.23 -9.65 10.17
C SER A 97 -14.73 -9.81 10.51
N VAL A 98 -14.38 -9.60 11.76
CA VAL A 98 -13.02 -9.83 12.24
C VAL A 98 -12.55 -11.27 12.02
N MET A 99 -13.47 -12.25 12.11
CA MET A 99 -13.15 -13.66 11.88
C MET A 99 -12.80 -13.94 10.41
N GLN A 100 -13.54 -13.34 9.47
CA GLN A 100 -13.24 -13.46 8.05
C GLN A 100 -11.89 -12.81 7.70
N TRP A 101 -11.59 -11.62 8.22
CA TRP A 101 -10.28 -11.00 8.06
C TRP A 101 -9.14 -11.85 8.62
N LYS A 102 -9.34 -12.43 9.81
CA LYS A 102 -8.34 -13.32 10.43
C LYS A 102 -8.10 -14.55 9.58
N GLN A 103 -9.15 -15.14 8.99
CA GLN A 103 -9.00 -16.27 8.07
C GLN A 103 -8.21 -15.87 6.82
N ILE A 104 -8.55 -14.74 6.18
CA ILE A 104 -7.83 -14.20 5.01
C ILE A 104 -6.34 -14.01 5.32
N PHE A 105 -6.00 -13.42 6.47
CA PHE A 105 -4.60 -13.22 6.87
C PHE A 105 -3.88 -14.54 7.10
N THR A 106 -4.56 -15.52 7.67
CA THR A 106 -3.99 -16.87 7.91
C THR A 106 -3.74 -17.59 6.57
N ASP A 107 -4.74 -17.63 5.70
CA ASP A 107 -4.63 -18.25 4.36
C ASP A 107 -3.51 -17.60 3.54
N ALA A 108 -3.40 -16.27 3.59
CA ALA A 108 -2.33 -15.53 2.92
C ALA A 108 -0.93 -15.95 3.40
N VAL A 109 -0.73 -16.11 4.72
CA VAL A 109 0.53 -16.63 5.29
C VAL A 109 0.81 -18.06 4.84
N GLU A 110 -0.21 -18.90 4.78
CA GLU A 110 -0.07 -20.30 4.33
C GLU A 110 0.36 -20.38 2.87
N MET A 111 -0.12 -19.48 2.03
CA MET A 111 0.27 -19.38 0.62
C MET A 111 1.60 -18.66 0.37
N GLY A 112 2.20 -18.05 1.40
CA GLY A 112 3.49 -17.37 1.27
C GLY A 112 3.37 -15.88 0.91
N ILE A 113 2.23 -15.25 1.14
CA ILE A 113 2.08 -13.79 1.07
C ILE A 113 2.70 -13.18 2.32
N SER A 114 3.64 -12.25 2.15
CA SER A 114 4.46 -11.72 3.24
C SER A 114 4.01 -10.37 3.75
N PHE A 115 3.26 -9.62 2.95
CA PHE A 115 2.80 -8.27 3.27
C PHE A 115 1.31 -8.15 2.98
N ASN A 116 0.59 -7.45 3.86
CA ASN A 116 -0.79 -7.04 3.60
C ASN A 116 -0.95 -5.58 4.01
N LEU A 117 -1.08 -4.70 3.02
CA LEU A 117 -1.25 -3.26 3.23
C LEU A 117 -2.68 -3.01 3.70
N LEU A 118 -2.85 -2.61 4.96
CA LEU A 118 -4.16 -2.27 5.51
C LEU A 118 -4.52 -0.83 5.18
N ALA A 119 -5.62 -0.67 4.49
CA ALA A 119 -6.17 0.59 4.03
C ALA A 119 -7.71 0.61 4.20
N GLY A 120 -8.39 1.44 3.44
CA GLY A 120 -9.84 1.57 3.39
C GLY A 120 -10.26 3.02 3.54
N GLY A 121 -11.29 3.29 4.37
CA GLY A 121 -11.54 4.62 4.88
C GLY A 121 -10.43 5.01 5.86
N GLU A 122 -10.62 4.80 7.15
CA GLU A 122 -9.57 4.91 8.17
C GLU A 122 -9.43 3.55 8.89
N PRO A 123 -8.33 2.81 8.68
CA PRO A 123 -8.16 1.47 9.27
C PRO A 123 -8.27 1.44 10.79
N LEU A 124 -7.85 2.51 11.47
CA LEU A 124 -7.90 2.58 12.94
C LEU A 124 -9.35 2.66 13.49
N LEU A 125 -10.36 2.83 12.65
CA LEU A 125 -11.77 2.65 13.07
C LEU A 125 -12.17 1.17 13.23
N ARG A 126 -11.37 0.23 12.69
CA ARG A 126 -11.56 -1.23 12.85
C ARG A 126 -10.49 -1.82 13.78
N LYS A 127 -10.56 -1.38 15.04
CA LYS A 127 -9.64 -1.82 16.09
C LYS A 127 -9.59 -3.35 16.22
N ASP A 128 -10.73 -4.00 16.10
CA ASP A 128 -10.89 -5.46 16.11
C ASP A 128 -10.03 -6.14 15.03
N VAL A 129 -10.03 -5.61 13.81
CA VAL A 129 -9.22 -6.15 12.70
C VAL A 129 -7.73 -5.82 12.86
N ILE A 130 -7.39 -4.63 13.38
CA ILE A 130 -5.99 -4.28 13.70
C ILE A 130 -5.42 -5.24 14.74
N PHE A 131 -6.19 -5.61 15.77
CA PHE A 131 -5.75 -6.63 16.75
C PHE A 131 -5.59 -8.00 16.09
N ALA A 132 -6.53 -8.41 15.23
CA ALA A 132 -6.40 -9.67 14.50
C ALA A 132 -5.15 -9.71 13.62
N ALA A 133 -4.81 -8.61 12.94
CA ALA A 133 -3.58 -8.47 12.16
C ALA A 133 -2.34 -8.51 13.07
N ALA A 134 -2.38 -7.86 14.24
CA ALA A 134 -1.30 -7.89 15.22
C ALA A 134 -0.93 -9.30 15.68
N ASP A 135 -1.91 -10.21 15.76
CA ASP A 135 -1.72 -11.60 16.17
C ASP A 135 -1.04 -12.47 15.10
N VAL A 136 -1.12 -12.08 13.83
CA VAL A 136 -0.49 -12.81 12.72
C VAL A 136 0.99 -12.44 12.60
N LYS A 137 1.84 -13.10 13.37
CA LYS A 137 3.27 -12.75 13.55
C LYS A 137 4.16 -13.03 12.32
N ASN A 138 3.67 -13.80 11.34
CA ASN A 138 4.40 -14.20 10.14
C ASN A 138 4.02 -13.38 8.91
N MET A 139 3.41 -12.22 9.11
CA MET A 139 3.07 -11.24 8.07
C MET A 139 3.37 -9.83 8.55
N ILE A 140 3.79 -8.96 7.64
CA ILE A 140 3.99 -7.54 7.89
C ILE A 140 2.75 -6.79 7.41
N PHE A 141 2.23 -5.90 8.25
CA PHE A 141 1.07 -5.09 7.95
C PHE A 141 1.44 -3.59 7.95
N PRO A 142 1.80 -3.00 6.79
CA PRO A 142 1.78 -1.55 6.65
C PRO A 142 0.34 -1.04 6.82
N VAL A 143 0.11 -0.16 7.81
CA VAL A 143 -1.21 0.40 8.13
C VAL A 143 -1.26 1.84 7.63
N PHE A 144 -1.95 2.07 6.51
CA PHE A 144 -2.10 3.39 5.90
C PHE A 144 -3.18 4.16 6.64
N THR A 145 -2.77 5.11 7.46
CA THR A 145 -3.67 5.85 8.35
C THR A 145 -3.51 7.36 8.20
N ASN A 146 -4.59 8.09 8.40
CA ASN A 146 -4.53 9.54 8.51
C ASN A 146 -3.90 10.02 9.84
N GLY A 147 -3.57 9.10 10.74
CA GLY A 147 -2.85 9.33 11.98
C GLY A 147 -3.66 9.99 13.11
N THR A 148 -4.84 10.52 12.83
CA THR A 148 -5.60 11.33 13.82
C THR A 148 -6.08 10.53 15.03
N LEU A 149 -6.15 9.21 14.91
CA LEU A 149 -6.56 8.29 15.98
C LEU A 149 -5.36 7.56 16.64
N LEU A 150 -4.13 7.75 16.12
CA LEU A 150 -2.95 7.01 16.56
C LEU A 150 -2.37 7.60 17.86
N GLN A 151 -3.06 7.37 18.97
CA GLN A 151 -2.67 7.78 20.33
C GLN A 151 -3.19 6.78 21.36
N GLY A 152 -2.71 6.88 22.60
CA GLY A 152 -3.15 6.00 23.69
C GLY A 152 -2.98 4.52 23.34
N GLU A 153 -4.04 3.75 23.45
CA GLU A 153 -4.05 2.30 23.22
C GLU A 153 -3.59 1.90 21.81
N TYR A 154 -3.88 2.71 20.78
CA TYR A 154 -3.35 2.44 19.43
C TYR A 154 -1.82 2.54 19.39
N LEU A 155 -1.24 3.54 20.05
CA LEU A 155 0.22 3.63 20.12
C LEU A 155 0.82 2.38 20.80
N ASP A 156 0.18 1.90 21.87
CA ASP A 156 0.62 0.70 22.59
C ASP A 156 0.51 -0.57 21.72
N ILE A 157 -0.52 -0.70 20.87
CA ILE A 157 -0.64 -1.81 19.93
C ILE A 157 0.58 -1.85 19.01
N PHE A 158 0.95 -0.73 18.39
CA PHE A 158 2.11 -0.66 17.49
C PHE A 158 3.45 -0.89 18.24
N VAL A 159 3.56 -0.43 19.47
CA VAL A 159 4.75 -0.67 20.32
C VAL A 159 4.94 -2.17 20.59
N ASN A 160 3.85 -2.87 20.89
CA ASN A 160 3.89 -4.28 21.28
C ASN A 160 3.90 -5.25 20.07
N ASN A 161 3.53 -4.77 18.87
CA ASN A 161 3.38 -5.60 17.68
C ASN A 161 4.11 -4.97 16.48
N ARG A 162 5.42 -5.25 16.39
CA ARG A 162 6.32 -4.68 15.36
C ARG A 162 6.00 -5.12 13.93
N ASN A 163 5.15 -6.12 13.74
CA ASN A 163 4.60 -6.51 12.45
C ASN A 163 3.56 -5.51 11.92
N LEU A 164 3.01 -4.64 12.75
CA LEU A 164 2.22 -3.48 12.33
C LEU A 164 3.16 -2.29 12.11
N ILE A 165 3.16 -1.73 10.92
CA ILE A 165 4.00 -0.58 10.54
C ILE A 165 3.10 0.61 10.24
N PRO A 166 3.10 1.68 11.08
CA PRO A 166 2.33 2.87 10.76
C PRO A 166 2.87 3.55 9.50
N VAL A 167 1.99 3.84 8.54
CA VAL A 167 2.27 4.64 7.34
C VAL A 167 1.33 5.84 7.37
N LEU A 168 1.86 6.99 7.79
CA LEU A 168 1.08 8.20 8.02
C LEU A 168 0.83 8.93 6.71
N SER A 169 -0.41 9.30 6.46
CA SER A 169 -0.78 10.01 5.23
C SER A 169 -0.45 11.50 5.35
N LEU A 170 0.47 11.99 4.53
CA LEU A 170 0.97 13.36 4.53
C LEU A 170 1.07 13.86 3.08
N GLU A 171 0.84 15.17 2.83
CA GLU A 171 0.78 15.67 1.44
C GLU A 171 1.88 16.70 1.12
N GLY A 172 2.81 16.89 2.02
CA GLY A 172 3.84 17.91 1.99
C GLY A 172 3.94 18.61 3.33
N GLU A 173 4.17 19.91 3.32
CA GLU A 173 4.19 20.75 4.51
C GLU A 173 2.74 21.05 4.98
N GLN A 174 2.59 21.94 5.96
CA GLN A 174 1.28 22.22 6.58
C GLN A 174 0.22 22.66 5.56
N ASN A 175 0.63 23.47 4.60
CA ASN A 175 -0.29 24.09 3.64
C ASN A 175 -0.92 23.00 2.72
N GLU A 176 -0.11 22.15 2.13
CA GLU A 176 -0.56 21.09 1.24
C GLU A 176 -1.37 20.03 2.01
N THR A 177 -0.90 19.69 3.21
CA THR A 177 -1.56 18.65 4.01
C THR A 177 -2.92 19.15 4.52
N ASP A 178 -3.00 20.32 5.09
CA ASP A 178 -4.26 20.87 5.62
C ASP A 178 -5.24 21.22 4.50
N LYS A 179 -4.76 21.73 3.35
CA LYS A 179 -5.58 21.97 2.15
C LYS A 179 -6.34 20.72 1.72
N ARG A 180 -5.67 19.56 1.70
CA ARG A 180 -6.26 18.32 1.22
C ARG A 180 -7.03 17.56 2.29
N ARG A 181 -6.51 17.53 3.53
CA ARG A 181 -7.01 16.65 4.60
C ARG A 181 -7.86 17.33 5.64
N GLY A 182 -7.83 18.65 5.70
CA GLY A 182 -8.52 19.50 6.67
C GLY A 182 -7.58 20.16 7.67
N ASN A 183 -7.99 21.32 8.17
CA ASN A 183 -7.20 22.16 9.05
C ASN A 183 -6.73 21.44 10.32
N GLY A 184 -5.45 21.58 10.65
CA GLY A 184 -4.83 21.02 11.85
C GLY A 184 -4.51 19.52 11.75
N VAL A 185 -4.67 18.90 10.59
CA VAL A 185 -4.28 17.49 10.38
C VAL A 185 -2.77 17.37 10.36
N TYR A 186 -2.06 18.32 9.73
CA TYR A 186 -0.59 18.33 9.73
C TYR A 186 -0.01 18.30 11.14
N ASP A 187 -0.45 19.19 12.02
CA ASP A 187 0.05 19.28 13.41
C ASP A 187 -0.19 17.97 14.17
N LYS A 188 -1.35 17.33 13.97
CA LYS A 188 -1.65 16.02 14.57
C LYS A 188 -0.69 14.94 14.08
N ILE A 189 -0.41 14.89 12.77
CA ILE A 189 0.53 13.93 12.19
C ILE A 189 1.95 14.15 12.73
N MET A 190 2.41 15.40 12.80
CA MET A 190 3.73 15.72 13.33
C MET A 190 3.86 15.34 14.82
N LEU A 191 2.80 15.53 15.61
CA LEU A 191 2.76 15.06 17.00
C LEU A 191 2.85 13.53 17.09
N VAL A 192 2.11 12.82 16.25
CA VAL A 192 2.15 11.33 16.17
C VAL A 192 3.54 10.86 15.77
N MET A 193 4.17 11.45 14.75
CA MET A 193 5.55 11.11 14.36
C MET A 193 6.53 11.26 15.54
N LYS A 194 6.42 12.35 16.29
CA LYS A 194 7.23 12.58 17.49
C LYS A 194 7.03 11.48 18.54
N GLN A 195 5.79 11.06 18.76
CA GLN A 195 5.48 9.96 19.68
C GLN A 195 6.04 8.61 19.21
N LEU A 196 5.87 8.28 17.92
CA LEU A 196 6.41 7.06 17.32
C LEU A 196 7.94 7.03 17.40
N ASN A 197 8.60 8.14 17.13
CA ASN A 197 10.06 8.28 17.23
C ASN A 197 10.54 8.12 18.68
N ALA A 198 9.87 8.74 19.66
CA ALA A 198 10.18 8.59 21.09
C ALA A 198 10.07 7.13 21.56
N LYS A 199 9.14 6.36 20.96
CA LYS A 199 8.98 4.90 21.21
C LYS A 199 9.92 4.05 20.33
N LYS A 200 10.78 4.66 19.52
CA LYS A 200 11.72 3.98 18.60
C LYS A 200 11.01 3.00 17.66
N LEU A 201 9.83 3.36 17.19
CA LEU A 201 9.09 2.58 16.21
C LEU A 201 9.62 2.85 14.79
N PHE A 202 9.64 1.82 13.96
CA PHE A 202 9.79 1.99 12.53
C PHE A 202 8.44 2.43 11.95
N PHE A 203 8.41 3.54 11.24
CA PHE A 203 7.21 4.07 10.60
C PHE A 203 7.57 4.80 9.31
N GLY A 204 6.57 5.00 8.48
CA GLY A 204 6.69 5.71 7.23
C GLY A 204 5.61 6.77 7.02
N THR A 205 5.72 7.43 5.87
CA THR A 205 4.64 8.27 5.33
C THR A 205 4.23 7.79 3.95
N SER A 206 2.94 7.98 3.62
CA SER A 206 2.40 7.90 2.28
C SER A 206 2.06 9.31 1.81
N VAL A 207 2.57 9.69 0.66
CA VAL A 207 2.38 11.01 0.07
C VAL A 207 1.69 10.85 -1.26
N THR A 208 0.48 11.41 -1.41
CA THR A 208 -0.16 11.48 -2.72
C THR A 208 0.44 12.65 -3.49
N VAL A 209 1.12 12.32 -4.60
CA VAL A 209 1.83 13.31 -5.41
C VAL A 209 0.91 13.87 -6.49
N THR A 210 0.82 15.19 -6.55
CA THR A 210 0.03 15.95 -7.52
C THR A 210 0.92 16.98 -8.21
N THR A 211 0.39 17.60 -9.27
CA THR A 211 1.04 18.76 -9.91
C THR A 211 1.30 19.91 -8.94
N GLU A 212 0.48 20.06 -7.88
CA GLU A 212 0.58 21.17 -6.93
C GLU A 212 1.66 20.94 -5.84
N ASN A 213 1.91 19.68 -5.43
CA ASN A 213 2.81 19.40 -4.29
C ASN A 213 4.12 18.71 -4.68
N ARG A 214 4.30 18.28 -5.94
CA ARG A 214 5.46 17.50 -6.39
C ARG A 214 6.80 18.13 -5.97
N GLN A 215 6.95 19.45 -6.15
CA GLN A 215 8.18 20.15 -5.80
C GLN A 215 8.41 20.19 -4.28
N THR A 216 7.36 20.42 -3.50
CA THR A 216 7.43 20.42 -2.02
C THR A 216 7.85 19.07 -1.50
N VAL A 217 7.18 17.99 -1.93
CA VAL A 217 7.37 16.64 -1.37
C VAL A 217 8.70 15.98 -1.77
N THR A 218 9.38 16.52 -2.77
CA THR A 218 10.74 16.09 -3.17
C THR A 218 11.83 17.07 -2.71
N SER A 219 11.47 18.15 -2.00
CA SER A 219 12.42 19.15 -1.52
C SER A 219 13.25 18.65 -0.34
N THR A 220 14.48 19.16 -0.24
CA THR A 220 15.38 18.89 0.91
C THR A 220 14.75 19.29 2.23
N SER A 221 14.02 20.42 2.29
CA SER A 221 13.34 20.92 3.50
C SER A 221 12.35 19.90 4.04
N PHE A 222 11.47 19.39 3.15
CA PHE A 222 10.47 18.40 3.53
C PHE A 222 11.12 17.09 4.01
N LEU A 223 12.12 16.60 3.28
CA LEU A 223 12.81 15.35 3.64
C LEU A 223 13.57 15.48 4.97
N GLU A 224 14.24 16.60 5.23
CA GLU A 224 14.88 16.86 6.52
C GLU A 224 13.87 16.90 7.67
N THR A 225 12.69 17.50 7.45
CA THR A 225 11.59 17.49 8.42
C THR A 225 11.15 16.08 8.76
N LEU A 226 10.96 15.22 7.75
CA LEU A 226 10.62 13.81 7.95
C LEU A 226 11.72 13.05 8.70
N GLN A 227 12.99 13.24 8.34
CA GLN A 227 14.11 12.59 9.01
C GLN A 227 14.27 13.02 10.47
N LYS A 228 14.17 14.32 10.74
CA LYS A 228 14.19 14.86 12.11
C LYS A 228 13.04 14.32 12.96
N SER A 229 11.90 14.04 12.33
CA SER A 229 10.75 13.41 12.98
C SER A 229 10.90 11.89 13.16
N GLY A 230 11.96 11.27 12.61
CA GLY A 230 12.25 9.84 12.74
C GLY A 230 11.62 8.95 11.67
N CYS A 231 11.01 9.51 10.63
CA CYS A 231 10.46 8.78 9.50
C CYS A 231 11.55 8.00 8.75
N LYS A 232 11.29 6.75 8.39
CA LYS A 232 12.26 5.84 7.74
C LYS A 232 11.79 5.28 6.40
N LEU A 233 10.54 5.54 6.03
CA LEU A 233 9.94 5.08 4.79
C LEU A 233 9.07 6.20 4.21
N VAL A 234 9.27 6.53 2.94
CA VAL A 234 8.42 7.46 2.19
C VAL A 234 7.86 6.70 0.98
N ILE A 235 6.55 6.65 0.88
CA ILE A 235 5.84 6.03 -0.24
C ILE A 235 5.19 7.16 -1.03
N TYR A 236 5.70 7.45 -2.21
CA TYR A 236 5.06 8.35 -3.15
C TYR A 236 3.99 7.60 -3.93
N VAL A 237 2.77 8.12 -3.91
CA VAL A 237 1.63 7.55 -4.65
C VAL A 237 1.15 8.62 -5.63
N GLU A 238 1.25 8.36 -6.92
CA GLU A 238 0.77 9.28 -7.94
C GLU A 238 -0.75 9.44 -7.84
N TYR A 239 -1.22 10.66 -7.98
CA TYR A 239 -2.65 10.96 -7.90
C TYR A 239 -3.41 10.40 -9.10
N VAL A 240 -4.44 9.61 -8.83
CA VAL A 240 -5.37 9.09 -9.86
C VAL A 240 -6.65 9.93 -9.84
N PRO A 241 -7.00 10.63 -10.92
CA PRO A 241 -8.10 11.59 -10.95
C PRO A 241 -9.45 10.91 -11.21
N ILE A 242 -9.96 10.16 -10.25
CA ILE A 242 -11.24 9.44 -10.36
C ILE A 242 -12.40 10.41 -10.57
N GLU A 243 -12.35 11.61 -9.98
CA GLU A 243 -13.29 12.71 -10.24
C GLU A 243 -12.74 13.59 -11.36
N LYS A 244 -13.52 13.77 -12.43
CA LYS A 244 -13.09 14.49 -13.65
C LYS A 244 -12.67 15.93 -13.41
N ASP A 245 -13.28 16.61 -12.47
CA ASP A 245 -12.97 17.99 -12.08
C ASP A 245 -11.61 18.13 -11.34
N THR A 246 -11.03 17.02 -10.91
CA THR A 246 -9.71 16.95 -10.28
C THR A 246 -8.59 16.49 -11.24
N ALA A 247 -8.88 16.33 -12.53
CA ALA A 247 -7.91 15.85 -13.51
C ALA A 247 -6.65 16.73 -13.62
N TYR A 248 -6.76 18.02 -13.30
CA TYR A 248 -5.62 18.95 -13.32
C TYR A 248 -4.57 18.65 -12.24
N LEU A 249 -4.92 17.87 -11.23
CA LEU A 249 -4.00 17.43 -10.17
C LEU A 249 -3.14 16.23 -10.58
N ALA A 250 -3.55 15.49 -11.61
CA ALA A 250 -2.78 14.34 -12.11
C ALA A 250 -1.47 14.79 -12.74
N LEU A 251 -0.42 14.00 -12.52
CA LEU A 251 0.89 14.25 -13.11
C LEU A 251 0.84 14.03 -14.63
N THR A 252 1.49 14.90 -15.38
CA THR A 252 1.80 14.67 -16.78
C THR A 252 2.96 13.69 -16.93
N ASN A 253 3.18 13.12 -18.11
CA ASN A 253 4.33 12.24 -18.36
C ASN A 253 5.66 12.92 -17.97
N LYS A 254 5.79 14.23 -18.29
CA LYS A 254 6.97 15.01 -17.91
C LYS A 254 7.10 15.12 -16.38
N ASP A 255 6.00 15.33 -15.65
CA ASP A 255 6.02 15.40 -14.20
C ASP A 255 6.42 14.06 -13.57
N CYS A 256 5.98 12.95 -14.15
CA CYS A 256 6.37 11.60 -13.71
C CYS A 256 7.86 11.35 -13.93
N GLU A 257 8.41 11.72 -15.10
CA GLU A 257 9.86 11.62 -15.37
C GLU A 257 10.68 12.48 -14.37
N GLU A 258 10.25 13.71 -14.10
CA GLU A 258 10.90 14.59 -13.13
C GLU A 258 10.78 14.04 -11.69
N LEU A 259 9.65 13.44 -11.32
CA LEU A 259 9.46 12.77 -10.04
C LEU A 259 10.41 11.59 -9.87
N ASP A 260 10.50 10.74 -10.88
CA ASP A 260 11.40 9.57 -10.89
C ASP A 260 12.85 9.99 -10.71
N GLN A 261 13.30 11.01 -11.47
CA GLN A 261 14.67 11.54 -11.34
C GLN A 261 14.93 12.10 -9.93
N ALA A 262 13.95 12.83 -9.38
CA ALA A 262 14.06 13.35 -8.02
C ALA A 262 14.16 12.23 -7.00
N ILE A 263 13.31 11.19 -7.09
CA ILE A 263 13.35 10.04 -6.19
C ILE A 263 14.68 9.29 -6.29
N ASP A 264 15.24 9.13 -7.48
CA ASP A 264 16.55 8.48 -7.67
C ASP A 264 17.70 9.29 -7.03
N ILE A 265 17.60 10.62 -7.04
CA ILE A 265 18.55 11.48 -6.32
C ILE A 265 18.37 11.29 -4.80
N LEU A 266 17.11 11.29 -4.31
CA LEU A 266 16.80 11.11 -2.89
C LEU A 266 17.28 9.74 -2.37
N ARG A 267 17.11 8.68 -3.14
CA ARG A 267 17.62 7.33 -2.82
C ARG A 267 19.13 7.30 -2.59
N LYS A 268 19.89 8.12 -3.33
CA LYS A 268 21.34 8.25 -3.19
C LYS A 268 21.75 9.14 -2.03
N GLN A 269 21.00 10.22 -1.79
CA GLN A 269 21.33 11.19 -0.73
C GLN A 269 20.95 10.71 0.67
N TYR A 270 19.85 9.97 0.79
CA TYR A 270 19.23 9.59 2.06
C TYR A 270 19.23 8.06 2.28
N GLU A 271 20.43 7.45 2.35
CA GLU A 271 20.60 5.99 2.48
C GLU A 271 19.90 5.35 3.69
N SER A 272 19.58 6.13 4.73
CA SER A 272 18.86 5.67 5.92
C SER A 272 17.35 5.77 5.81
N THR A 273 16.82 6.22 4.66
CA THR A 273 15.40 6.34 4.35
C THR A 273 15.07 5.49 3.13
N ILE A 274 13.97 4.78 3.19
CA ILE A 274 13.47 3.94 2.10
C ILE A 274 12.49 4.78 1.28
N PHE A 275 12.66 4.82 -0.03
CA PHE A 275 11.76 5.50 -0.96
C PHE A 275 11.13 4.49 -1.90
N LEU A 276 9.80 4.47 -1.95
CA LEU A 276 9.00 3.70 -2.89
C LEU A 276 8.14 4.65 -3.72
N SER A 277 7.94 4.35 -4.99
CA SER A 277 7.05 5.09 -5.89
C SER A 277 6.01 4.15 -6.47
N PHE A 278 4.74 4.51 -6.36
CA PHE A 278 3.64 3.74 -6.92
C PHE A 278 2.77 4.67 -7.80
N PRO A 279 2.58 4.34 -9.08
CA PRO A 279 3.07 3.18 -9.82
C PRO A 279 4.49 3.32 -10.39
N GLY A 280 5.19 4.45 -10.19
CA GLY A 280 6.48 4.74 -10.83
C GLY A 280 7.50 3.59 -10.83
N ASP A 281 7.61 2.83 -9.74
CA ASP A 281 8.52 1.69 -9.66
C ASP A 281 8.03 0.46 -10.48
N GLU A 282 6.76 0.40 -10.91
CA GLU A 282 6.20 -0.73 -11.68
C GLU A 282 6.80 -0.89 -13.06
N LYS A 283 7.33 0.20 -13.66
CA LYS A 283 8.05 0.15 -14.94
C LYS A 283 9.22 -0.84 -14.94
N TYR A 284 9.89 -0.98 -13.80
CA TYR A 284 10.98 -1.96 -13.64
C TYR A 284 10.48 -3.40 -13.48
N MET A 285 9.17 -3.57 -13.30
CA MET A 285 8.50 -4.86 -13.09
C MET A 285 7.71 -5.31 -14.33
N GLY A 286 7.92 -4.61 -15.47
CA GLY A 286 7.28 -4.94 -16.75
C GLY A 286 5.81 -4.57 -16.78
N GLY A 287 5.40 -3.50 -16.09
CA GLY A 287 4.04 -2.95 -16.08
C GLY A 287 3.34 -3.10 -14.73
N CYS A 288 2.03 -2.83 -14.75
CA CYS A 288 1.17 -2.79 -13.57
C CYS A 288 1.17 -4.11 -12.79
N LEU A 289 1.29 -4.04 -11.47
CA LEU A 289 1.31 -5.20 -10.55
C LEU A 289 -0.07 -5.68 -10.13
N ALA A 290 -1.14 -5.03 -10.56
CA ALA A 290 -2.52 -5.37 -10.24
C ALA A 290 -2.95 -6.76 -10.74
N ALA A 291 -4.19 -7.15 -10.48
CA ALA A 291 -4.81 -8.39 -10.92
C ALA A 291 -4.01 -9.65 -10.54
N GLY A 292 -3.42 -9.65 -9.35
CA GLY A 292 -2.66 -10.78 -8.82
C GLY A 292 -1.24 -10.94 -9.40
N ARG A 293 -0.74 -10.04 -10.26
CA ARG A 293 0.67 -10.10 -10.71
C ARG A 293 1.65 -9.88 -9.55
N GLY A 294 1.51 -8.85 -8.78
CA GLY A 294 2.24 -8.57 -7.55
C GLY A 294 1.31 -8.47 -6.37
N PHE A 295 0.10 -7.98 -6.61
CA PHE A 295 -0.97 -7.84 -5.61
C PHE A 295 -2.36 -7.88 -6.26
N PHE A 296 -3.37 -8.00 -5.40
CA PHE A 296 -4.74 -7.59 -5.69
C PHE A 296 -5.35 -6.90 -4.45
N HIS A 297 -6.48 -6.26 -4.62
CA HIS A 297 -7.17 -5.53 -3.59
C HIS A 297 -8.35 -6.33 -3.04
N ILE A 298 -8.54 -6.29 -1.74
CA ILE A 298 -9.72 -6.84 -1.06
C ILE A 298 -10.53 -5.67 -0.51
N SER A 299 -11.76 -5.53 -0.99
CA SER A 299 -12.68 -4.47 -0.52
C SER A 299 -13.22 -4.76 0.87
N PRO A 300 -13.83 -3.77 1.57
CA PRO A 300 -14.42 -3.99 2.88
C PRO A 300 -15.48 -5.09 2.91
N GLY A 301 -16.23 -5.27 1.81
CA GLY A 301 -17.25 -6.31 1.63
C GLY A 301 -16.72 -7.64 1.09
N GLY A 302 -15.39 -7.78 0.92
CA GLY A 302 -14.74 -9.03 0.53
C GLY A 302 -14.59 -9.25 -0.98
N ASN A 303 -14.90 -8.26 -1.84
CA ASN A 303 -14.63 -8.40 -3.26
C ASN A 303 -13.12 -8.48 -3.52
N ALA A 304 -12.69 -9.44 -4.32
CA ALA A 304 -11.33 -9.54 -4.83
C ALA A 304 -11.21 -8.68 -6.09
N GLU A 305 -10.73 -7.46 -5.92
CA GLU A 305 -10.66 -6.44 -6.96
C GLU A 305 -9.25 -6.38 -7.56
N ALA A 306 -9.16 -6.02 -8.84
CA ALA A 306 -7.87 -5.93 -9.51
C ALA A 306 -6.92 -4.94 -8.81
N CYS A 307 -7.42 -3.75 -8.42
CA CYS A 307 -6.67 -2.68 -7.77
C CYS A 307 -7.63 -1.75 -7.01
N PRO A 308 -7.20 -1.00 -5.97
CA PRO A 308 -8.03 0.04 -5.35
C PRO A 308 -8.54 1.11 -6.33
N PHE A 309 -7.81 1.37 -7.41
CA PHE A 309 -8.18 2.32 -8.46
C PHE A 309 -9.01 1.69 -9.60
N SER A 310 -9.16 0.36 -9.60
CA SER A 310 -9.94 -0.41 -10.56
C SER A 310 -10.77 -1.46 -9.80
N PRO A 311 -11.89 -1.03 -9.15
CA PRO A 311 -12.64 -1.84 -8.19
C PRO A 311 -13.58 -2.84 -8.88
N TYR A 312 -13.07 -3.56 -9.88
CA TYR A 312 -13.80 -4.58 -10.62
C TYR A 312 -13.42 -5.97 -10.14
N SER A 313 -14.43 -6.84 -9.97
CA SER A 313 -14.27 -8.15 -9.38
C SER A 313 -15.32 -9.14 -9.90
N ASP A 314 -14.92 -10.40 -10.10
CA ASP A 314 -15.78 -11.55 -10.36
C ASP A 314 -15.81 -12.54 -9.19
N ARG A 315 -15.10 -12.26 -8.10
CA ARG A 315 -15.00 -13.12 -6.92
C ARG A 315 -15.19 -12.33 -5.62
N ASN A 316 -15.87 -12.97 -4.65
CA ASN A 316 -16.03 -12.41 -3.31
C ASN A 316 -15.61 -13.44 -2.26
N LEU A 317 -14.74 -13.05 -1.34
CA LEU A 317 -14.15 -13.90 -0.29
C LEU A 317 -15.15 -14.37 0.80
N THR A 318 -16.40 -13.90 0.73
CA THR A 318 -17.49 -14.51 1.52
C THR A 318 -18.03 -15.79 0.87
N GLN A 319 -17.71 -16.05 -0.39
CA GLN A 319 -18.23 -17.14 -1.21
C GLN A 319 -17.15 -18.12 -1.68
N VAL A 320 -15.91 -17.63 -1.85
CA VAL A 320 -14.79 -18.40 -2.35
C VAL A 320 -13.57 -18.27 -1.43
N SER A 321 -12.65 -19.23 -1.50
CA SER A 321 -11.36 -19.18 -0.82
C SER A 321 -10.44 -18.12 -1.41
N LEU A 322 -9.42 -17.73 -0.64
CA LEU A 322 -8.39 -16.81 -1.14
C LEU A 322 -7.64 -17.35 -2.36
N LEU A 323 -7.42 -18.66 -2.42
CA LEU A 323 -6.80 -19.32 -3.58
C LEU A 323 -7.68 -19.22 -4.84
N GLU A 324 -8.96 -19.48 -4.72
CA GLU A 324 -9.92 -19.36 -5.84
C GLU A 324 -10.03 -17.89 -6.31
N ALA A 325 -9.92 -16.92 -5.39
CA ALA A 325 -9.91 -15.51 -5.75
C ALA A 325 -8.63 -15.13 -6.52
N ILE A 326 -7.46 -15.66 -6.15
CA ILE A 326 -6.19 -15.47 -6.89
C ILE A 326 -6.28 -16.06 -8.31
N GLN A 327 -6.98 -17.16 -8.45
CA GLN A 327 -7.21 -17.87 -9.73
C GLN A 327 -8.44 -17.36 -10.49
N SER A 328 -8.93 -16.15 -10.16
CA SER A 328 -10.07 -15.53 -10.80
C SER A 328 -9.93 -15.51 -12.33
N PRO A 329 -10.94 -15.96 -13.09
CA PRO A 329 -10.96 -15.83 -14.56
C PRO A 329 -10.82 -14.38 -15.03
N PHE A 330 -11.37 -13.44 -14.30
CA PHE A 330 -11.22 -12.02 -14.61
C PHE A 330 -9.75 -11.56 -14.47
N PHE A 331 -9.05 -11.97 -13.42
CA PHE A 331 -7.63 -11.66 -13.27
C PHE A 331 -6.78 -12.32 -14.36
N GLU A 332 -7.12 -13.54 -14.77
CA GLU A 332 -6.45 -14.22 -15.88
C GLU A 332 -6.65 -13.47 -17.20
N LYS A 333 -7.90 -13.07 -17.51
CA LYS A 333 -8.22 -12.24 -18.69
C LYS A 333 -7.44 -10.92 -18.66
N LEU A 334 -7.37 -10.21 -17.50
CA LEU A 334 -6.62 -8.98 -17.36
C LEU A 334 -5.12 -9.18 -17.64
N ARG A 335 -4.51 -10.21 -17.08
CA ARG A 335 -3.09 -10.52 -17.29
C ARG A 335 -2.77 -10.93 -18.72
N SER A 336 -3.67 -11.64 -19.39
CA SER A 336 -3.49 -12.09 -20.78
C SER A 336 -3.87 -11.07 -21.85
N SER A 337 -4.63 -10.03 -21.48
CA SER A 337 -5.11 -9.00 -22.43
C SER A 337 -4.03 -8.00 -22.87
N GLY A 338 -2.90 -7.94 -22.18
CA GLY A 338 -1.89 -6.90 -22.36
C GLY A 338 -2.24 -5.55 -21.71
N LEU A 339 -3.39 -5.44 -21.01
CA LEU A 339 -3.78 -4.19 -20.32
C LEU A 339 -2.87 -3.85 -19.14
N VAL A 340 -2.23 -4.86 -18.54
CA VAL A 340 -1.30 -4.71 -17.41
C VAL A 340 0.16 -4.73 -17.83
N ASP A 341 0.44 -4.98 -19.12
CA ASP A 341 1.80 -5.06 -19.66
C ASP A 341 2.24 -3.71 -20.25
N GLY A 342 3.53 -3.49 -20.28
CA GLY A 342 4.15 -2.35 -20.94
C GLY A 342 4.72 -1.31 -19.99
N GLU A 343 5.34 -0.29 -20.58
CA GLU A 343 5.84 0.85 -19.83
C GLU A 343 4.67 1.69 -19.33
N HIS A 344 4.72 2.02 -18.06
CA HIS A 344 3.76 2.89 -17.40
C HIS A 344 4.24 4.33 -17.58
N THR A 345 3.56 5.10 -18.40
CA THR A 345 3.87 6.51 -18.65
C THR A 345 2.86 7.41 -17.92
N GLY A 346 2.97 7.44 -16.59
CA GLY A 346 2.08 8.27 -15.75
C GLY A 346 0.68 7.67 -15.53
N GLY A 347 0.03 8.06 -14.45
CA GLY A 347 -1.32 7.65 -14.12
C GLY A 347 -1.51 6.16 -13.83
N CYS A 348 -2.74 5.70 -13.73
CA CYS A 348 -3.09 4.29 -13.51
C CYS A 348 -3.62 3.68 -14.82
N THR A 349 -2.88 2.73 -15.40
CA THR A 349 -3.26 2.08 -16.67
C THR A 349 -4.67 1.48 -16.65
N LEU A 350 -5.05 0.82 -15.55
CA LEU A 350 -6.39 0.21 -15.44
C LEU A 350 -7.49 1.26 -15.30
N PHE A 351 -7.18 2.42 -14.72
CA PHE A 351 -8.12 3.54 -14.65
C PHE A 351 -8.31 4.19 -16.04
N GLU A 352 -7.23 4.44 -16.76
CA GLU A 352 -7.29 5.03 -18.10
C GLU A 352 -8.05 4.14 -19.10
N LYS A 353 -7.96 2.82 -18.94
CA LYS A 353 -8.61 1.80 -19.79
C LYS A 353 -9.81 1.16 -19.10
N GLU A 354 -10.56 1.94 -18.33
CA GLU A 354 -11.67 1.44 -17.51
C GLU A 354 -12.72 0.67 -18.33
N ASP A 355 -13.06 1.13 -19.53
CA ASP A 355 -14.05 0.47 -20.39
C ASP A 355 -13.54 -0.89 -20.90
N ASP A 356 -12.25 -1.00 -21.23
CA ASP A 356 -11.65 -2.27 -21.61
C ASP A 356 -11.65 -3.26 -20.43
N VAL A 357 -11.36 -2.76 -19.23
CA VAL A 357 -11.41 -3.56 -17.99
C VAL A 357 -12.82 -4.08 -17.73
N LYS A 358 -13.86 -3.24 -17.88
CA LYS A 358 -15.27 -3.64 -17.74
C LYS A 358 -15.68 -4.71 -18.74
N ASN A 359 -15.22 -4.59 -19.98
CA ASN A 359 -15.54 -5.55 -21.04
C ASN A 359 -14.97 -6.97 -20.74
N LEU A 360 -13.89 -7.08 -19.97
CA LEU A 360 -13.33 -8.37 -19.57
C LEU A 360 -14.13 -9.08 -18.46
N LEU A 361 -15.02 -8.37 -17.77
CA LEU A 361 -15.94 -8.98 -16.78
C LEU A 361 -17.12 -9.71 -17.43
N LEU A 362 -17.47 -9.33 -18.65
CA LEU A 362 -18.53 -9.94 -19.43
C LEU A 362 -18.04 -11.23 -20.11
#